data_4596417e4904f144d481c12bed2e23de
#
_entry.id   4596417e4904f144d481c12bed2e23de
#
_cell.length_a   1.000
_cell.length_b   1.000
_cell.length_c   1.000
_cell.angle_alpha   90.00
_cell.angle_beta   90.00
_cell.angle_gamma   90.00
#
_symmetry.space_group_name_H-M   'P 1'
#
loop_
_entity.id
_entity.type
_entity.pdbx_description
1 polymer ?
#
loop_
_entity_poly.entity_id
_entity_poly.type
_entity_poly.pdbx_seq_one_letter_code
_entity_poly.pdbx_strand_id
1 'polypeptide(L)'
;KELIIWFVFLRPLGLRLGAIGQMAAQAAKAAGASLVAVSDPIEIRRKAALENGADIAFNPLECDMGLELRKLTNGVGVDVVIETSANYKALEQGIRALAYNGSMALAGWFKECHIPIHLGREGHFNQQNIFFSRACSEPNRDYPRWDFDRICKESWKLLGTGKIQCENIVYPIVDFDECDKAYIHYIIEHPDESIKMGVKF
;
A
#
# COMPACT_ATOMS: atom_id res chain seq x y z
N LYS A 1 -19.08 9.55 -10.12
CA LYS A 1 -18.77 8.57 -9.05
C LYS A 1 -17.38 8.90 -8.56
N GLU A 2 -17.25 9.36 -7.34
CA GLU A 2 -15.96 9.63 -6.73
C GLU A 2 -15.26 8.30 -6.46
N LEU A 3 -14.01 8.15 -6.90
CA LEU A 3 -13.21 6.96 -6.69
C LEU A 3 -12.50 7.05 -5.35
N ILE A 4 -12.83 6.15 -4.43
CA ILE A 4 -12.22 6.07 -3.11
C ILE A 4 -11.27 4.88 -3.08
N ILE A 5 -9.99 5.14 -2.84
CA ILE A 5 -8.93 4.13 -2.79
C ILE A 5 -8.33 4.08 -1.40
N TRP A 6 -8.15 2.87 -0.89
CA TRP A 6 -7.51 2.63 0.38
C TRP A 6 -6.30 1.70 0.26
N PHE A 7 -5.23 2.04 0.98
CA PHE A 7 -4.00 1.26 1.06
C PHE A 7 -3.85 0.69 2.45
N VAL A 8 -3.70 -0.62 2.56
CA VAL A 8 -3.63 -1.33 3.86
C VAL A 8 -2.22 -1.77 4.17
N PHE A 9 -1.85 -1.55 5.43
CA PHE A 9 -0.51 -1.89 5.93
C PHE A 9 -0.55 -2.27 7.41
N LEU A 10 -0.31 -3.55 7.73
CA LEU A 10 -0.17 -4.04 9.10
C LEU A 10 1.01 -5.01 9.24
N ARG A 11 1.73 -4.90 10.40
CA ARG A 11 2.83 -5.80 10.80
C ARG A 11 2.38 -7.24 11.03
N PRO A 12 3.25 -8.31 10.88
CA PRO A 12 4.49 -8.50 11.63
C PRO A 12 5.70 -8.86 10.74
N LEU A 13 6.88 -8.75 11.34
CA LEU A 13 8.23 -9.18 10.90
C LEU A 13 8.43 -9.50 9.40
N GLY A 14 8.96 -8.53 8.66
CA GLY A 14 9.71 -8.78 7.44
C GLY A 14 9.40 -8.00 6.19
N LEU A 15 8.22 -7.38 5.99
CA LEU A 15 7.97 -6.55 4.80
C LEU A 15 7.03 -5.40 5.17
N ARG A 16 7.54 -4.19 4.99
CA ARG A 16 6.99 -2.90 5.44
C ARG A 16 6.31 -2.17 4.31
N LEU A 17 5.49 -1.20 4.67
CA LEU A 17 5.19 -0.02 3.87
C LEU A 17 6.45 0.77 3.63
N GLY A 18 7.26 0.23 2.77
CA GLY A 18 8.35 0.96 2.17
C GLY A 18 7.88 1.72 0.95
N ALA A 19 8.77 1.92 0.00
CA ALA A 19 8.55 2.65 -1.24
C ALA A 19 7.29 2.22 -2.02
N ILE A 20 6.96 0.92 -2.06
CA ILE A 20 5.85 0.40 -2.89
C ILE A 20 4.52 1.05 -2.51
N GLY A 21 4.17 1.06 -1.24
CA GLY A 21 2.90 1.64 -0.80
C GLY A 21 2.86 3.15 -0.91
N GLN A 22 3.97 3.82 -0.61
CA GLN A 22 4.10 5.28 -0.80
C GLN A 22 3.88 5.65 -2.27
N MET A 23 4.51 4.94 -3.19
CA MET A 23 4.36 5.17 -4.64
C MET A 23 2.95 4.82 -5.12
N ALA A 24 2.36 3.75 -4.59
CA ALA A 24 1.00 3.35 -4.96
C ALA A 24 -0.04 4.39 -4.52
N ALA A 25 0.10 4.99 -3.32
CA ALA A 25 -0.77 6.07 -2.86
C ALA A 25 -0.69 7.31 -3.78
N GLN A 26 0.53 7.71 -4.16
CA GLN A 26 0.74 8.80 -5.10
C GLN A 26 0.19 8.48 -6.50
N ALA A 27 0.38 7.25 -6.98
CA ALA A 27 -0.18 6.81 -8.26
C ALA A 27 -1.71 6.86 -8.26
N ALA A 28 -2.37 6.51 -7.16
CA ALA A 28 -3.81 6.64 -7.02
C ALA A 28 -4.27 8.09 -7.10
N LYS A 29 -3.59 9.01 -6.43
CA LYS A 29 -3.86 10.46 -6.57
C LYS A 29 -3.66 10.93 -8.00
N ALA A 30 -2.55 10.54 -8.62
CA ALA A 30 -2.27 10.87 -10.03
C ALA A 30 -3.31 10.29 -11.01
N ALA A 31 -3.93 9.16 -10.66
CA ALA A 31 -5.03 8.55 -11.41
C ALA A 31 -6.40 9.22 -11.16
N GLY A 32 -6.48 10.20 -10.25
CA GLY A 32 -7.68 10.97 -10.00
C GLY A 32 -8.56 10.42 -8.87
N ALA A 33 -8.02 9.64 -7.94
CA ALA A 33 -8.76 9.24 -6.75
C ALA A 33 -9.18 10.47 -5.92
N SER A 34 -10.46 10.56 -5.60
CA SER A 34 -11.04 11.66 -4.81
C SER A 34 -10.60 11.60 -3.34
N LEU A 35 -10.43 10.37 -2.82
CA LEU A 35 -9.96 10.12 -1.47
C LEU A 35 -8.93 8.98 -1.50
N VAL A 36 -7.75 9.25 -0.95
CA VAL A 36 -6.70 8.26 -0.71
C VAL A 36 -6.44 8.15 0.78
N ALA A 37 -6.90 7.06 1.38
CA ALA A 37 -6.62 6.73 2.77
C ALA A 37 -5.47 5.72 2.84
N VAL A 38 -4.57 5.92 3.80
CA VAL A 38 -3.45 5.01 4.04
C VAL A 38 -3.44 4.53 5.48
N SER A 39 -2.84 3.37 5.74
CA SER A 39 -2.62 2.93 7.12
C SER A 39 -1.27 2.25 7.29
N ASP A 40 -0.56 2.63 8.34
CA ASP A 40 0.72 2.02 8.75
C ASP A 40 0.90 2.21 10.27
N PRO A 41 1.39 1.21 11.03
CA PRO A 41 1.69 1.39 12.44
C PRO A 41 2.84 2.40 12.67
N ILE A 42 3.71 2.60 11.70
CA ILE A 42 4.91 3.44 11.81
C ILE A 42 4.59 4.89 11.44
N GLU A 43 4.81 5.80 12.37
CA GLU A 43 4.42 7.20 12.24
C GLU A 43 5.15 7.93 11.10
N ILE A 44 6.47 7.76 10.95
CA ILE A 44 7.25 8.41 9.90
C ILE A 44 6.71 8.08 8.50
N ARG A 45 6.16 6.88 8.31
CA ARG A 45 5.56 6.45 7.05
C ARG A 45 4.21 7.08 6.79
N ARG A 46 3.39 7.19 7.84
CA ARG A 46 2.11 7.90 7.74
C ARG A 46 2.33 9.38 7.41
N LYS A 47 3.31 10.02 8.06
CA LYS A 47 3.67 11.43 7.76
C LYS A 47 4.12 11.61 6.32
N ALA A 48 5.06 10.78 5.84
CA ALA A 48 5.53 10.84 4.46
C ALA A 48 4.39 10.64 3.44
N ALA A 49 3.45 9.73 3.71
CA ALA A 49 2.31 9.52 2.83
C ALA A 49 1.39 10.74 2.76
N LEU A 50 1.13 11.41 3.88
CA LEU A 50 0.35 12.65 3.92
C LEU A 50 1.05 13.80 3.17
N GLU A 51 2.36 13.97 3.36
CA GLU A 51 3.19 14.94 2.63
C GLU A 51 3.16 14.68 1.12
N ASN A 52 3.08 13.42 0.71
CA ASN A 52 3.02 12.99 -0.68
C ASN A 52 1.58 12.92 -1.24
N GLY A 53 0.60 13.49 -0.55
CA GLY A 53 -0.74 13.71 -1.07
C GLY A 53 -1.79 12.66 -0.70
N ALA A 54 -1.52 11.76 0.23
CA ALA A 54 -2.60 11.00 0.86
C ALA A 54 -3.49 11.94 1.69
N ASP A 55 -4.81 11.71 1.68
CA ASP A 55 -5.77 12.58 2.35
C ASP A 55 -5.90 12.25 3.85
N ILE A 56 -5.79 10.98 4.21
CA ILE A 56 -5.93 10.48 5.57
C ILE A 56 -4.94 9.35 5.84
N ALA A 57 -4.35 9.34 7.04
CA ALA A 57 -3.46 8.28 7.48
C ALA A 57 -3.88 7.76 8.87
N PHE A 58 -3.99 6.44 8.99
CA PHE A 58 -4.43 5.76 10.21
C PHE A 58 -3.33 4.91 10.84
N ASN A 59 -3.37 4.81 12.17
CA ASN A 59 -2.64 3.77 12.88
C ASN A 59 -3.55 2.54 13.08
N PRO A 60 -3.31 1.42 12.38
CA PRO A 60 -4.17 0.24 12.45
C PRO A 60 -4.05 -0.53 13.78
N LEU A 61 -3.15 -0.10 14.67
CA LEU A 61 -3.06 -0.63 16.03
C LEU A 61 -4.03 0.07 16.99
N GLU A 62 -4.54 1.26 16.62
CA GLU A 62 -5.40 2.09 17.43
C GLU A 62 -6.87 2.03 17.00
N CYS A 63 -7.15 1.56 15.79
CA CYS A 63 -8.51 1.51 15.26
C CYS A 63 -8.78 0.31 14.36
N ASP A 64 -10.05 -0.01 14.18
CA ASP A 64 -10.53 -0.99 13.19
C ASP A 64 -10.68 -0.31 11.84
N MET A 65 -9.78 -0.60 10.92
CA MET A 65 -9.73 0.05 9.61
C MET A 65 -10.97 -0.21 8.76
N GLY A 66 -11.51 -1.44 8.81
CA GLY A 66 -12.74 -1.77 8.10
C GLY A 66 -13.90 -0.89 8.54
N LEU A 67 -14.01 -0.62 9.82
CA LEU A 67 -15.04 0.23 10.41
C LEU A 67 -14.80 1.72 10.11
N GLU A 68 -13.57 2.21 10.28
CA GLU A 68 -13.25 3.63 10.03
C GLU A 68 -13.49 4.03 8.59
N LEU A 69 -13.12 3.20 7.64
CA LEU A 69 -13.36 3.46 6.22
C LEU A 69 -14.85 3.41 5.86
N ARG A 70 -15.61 2.53 6.49
CA ARG A 70 -17.06 2.54 6.35
C ARG A 70 -17.70 3.82 6.91
N LYS A 71 -17.22 4.32 8.04
CA LYS A 71 -17.68 5.62 8.58
C LYS A 71 -17.39 6.76 7.61
N LEU A 72 -16.16 6.85 7.07
CA LEU A 72 -15.77 7.87 6.10
C LEU A 72 -16.60 7.85 4.81
N THR A 73 -17.10 6.69 4.43
CA THR A 73 -17.86 6.47 3.19
C THR A 73 -19.36 6.34 3.42
N ASN A 74 -19.87 6.79 4.55
CA ASN A 74 -21.28 6.68 4.94
C ASN A 74 -21.83 5.26 4.80
N GLY A 75 -21.03 4.25 5.15
CA GLY A 75 -21.38 2.84 5.11
C GLY A 75 -21.18 2.15 3.75
N VAL A 76 -20.86 2.90 2.69
CA VAL A 76 -20.68 2.32 1.34
C VAL A 76 -19.44 1.45 1.25
N GLY A 77 -18.34 1.87 1.83
CA GLY A 77 -17.03 1.25 1.70
C GLY A 77 -16.18 1.90 0.58
N VAL A 78 -14.95 1.41 0.41
CA VAL A 78 -14.00 1.92 -0.57
C VAL A 78 -14.07 1.14 -1.88
N ASP A 79 -13.85 1.79 -3.02
CA ASP A 79 -13.92 1.15 -4.34
C ASP A 79 -12.71 0.23 -4.59
N VAL A 80 -11.53 0.63 -4.12
CA VAL A 80 -10.28 -0.10 -4.36
C VAL A 80 -9.48 -0.21 -3.07
N VAL A 81 -8.94 -1.41 -2.82
CA VAL A 81 -7.93 -1.68 -1.78
C VAL A 81 -6.66 -2.17 -2.47
N ILE A 82 -5.51 -1.60 -2.12
CA ILE A 82 -4.20 -2.10 -2.55
C ILE A 82 -3.45 -2.59 -1.32
N GLU A 83 -3.29 -3.91 -1.22
CA GLU A 83 -2.64 -4.56 -0.10
C GLU A 83 -1.18 -4.86 -0.46
N THR A 84 -0.23 -4.20 0.23
CA THR A 84 1.22 -4.33 -0.05
C THR A 84 2.01 -4.89 1.12
N SER A 85 1.37 -5.17 2.25
CA SER A 85 2.03 -5.63 3.48
C SER A 85 2.19 -7.14 3.56
N ALA A 86 1.38 -7.89 2.81
CA ALA A 86 1.23 -9.33 2.93
C ALA A 86 0.80 -9.78 4.35
N ASN A 87 0.04 -8.94 5.05
CA ASN A 87 -0.47 -9.23 6.38
C ASN A 87 -1.93 -9.69 6.31
N TYR A 88 -2.22 -10.87 6.82
CA TYR A 88 -3.56 -11.45 6.76
C TYR A 88 -4.62 -10.67 7.56
N LYS A 89 -4.23 -9.99 8.64
CA LYS A 89 -5.13 -9.11 9.39
C LYS A 89 -5.49 -7.87 8.57
N ALA A 90 -4.52 -7.35 7.83
CA ALA A 90 -4.75 -6.25 6.90
C ALA A 90 -5.64 -6.69 5.73
N LEU A 91 -5.43 -7.88 5.19
CA LEU A 91 -6.28 -8.49 4.17
C LEU A 91 -7.74 -8.61 4.67
N GLU A 92 -7.94 -9.13 5.88
CA GLU A 92 -9.28 -9.27 6.49
C GLU A 92 -9.95 -7.89 6.65
N GLN A 93 -9.24 -6.89 7.16
CA GLN A 93 -9.76 -5.54 7.29
C GLN A 93 -10.07 -4.92 5.91
N GLY A 94 -9.25 -5.19 4.90
CA GLY A 94 -9.49 -4.76 3.53
C GLY A 94 -10.77 -5.34 2.94
N ILE A 95 -11.02 -6.63 3.14
CA ILE A 95 -12.28 -7.28 2.74
C ILE A 95 -13.48 -6.57 3.40
N ARG A 96 -13.39 -6.25 4.67
CA ARG A 96 -14.45 -5.56 5.41
C ARG A 96 -14.66 -4.10 4.97
N ALA A 97 -13.61 -3.45 4.50
CA ALA A 97 -13.67 -2.06 4.04
C ALA A 97 -14.25 -1.89 2.63
N LEU A 98 -14.10 -2.89 1.76
CA LEU A 98 -14.51 -2.82 0.37
C LEU A 98 -16.02 -2.61 0.20
N ALA A 99 -16.37 -1.75 -0.74
CA ALA A 99 -17.72 -1.55 -1.21
C ALA A 99 -18.26 -2.77 -1.97
N TYR A 100 -19.55 -2.74 -2.31
CA TYR A 100 -20.16 -3.70 -3.22
C TYR A 100 -19.48 -3.64 -4.59
N ASN A 101 -19.07 -4.80 -5.11
CA ASN A 101 -18.28 -4.94 -6.34
C ASN A 101 -16.94 -4.17 -6.33
N GLY A 102 -16.42 -3.86 -5.14
CA GLY A 102 -15.10 -3.25 -4.98
C GLY A 102 -13.98 -4.22 -5.33
N SER A 103 -12.79 -3.68 -5.59
CA SER A 103 -11.63 -4.46 -6.04
C SER A 103 -10.47 -4.39 -5.05
N MET A 104 -9.84 -5.53 -4.79
CA MET A 104 -8.62 -5.62 -3.97
C MET A 104 -7.47 -6.19 -4.78
N ALA A 105 -6.40 -5.42 -4.89
CA ALA A 105 -5.13 -5.86 -5.45
C ALA A 105 -4.19 -6.32 -4.34
N LEU A 106 -3.79 -7.59 -4.38
CA LEU A 106 -2.82 -8.17 -3.46
C LEU A 106 -1.43 -8.05 -4.08
N ALA A 107 -0.70 -6.99 -3.74
CA ALA A 107 0.65 -6.72 -4.22
C ALA A 107 1.74 -7.27 -3.27
N GLY A 108 1.37 -7.58 -2.03
CA GLY A 108 2.25 -8.20 -1.05
C GLY A 108 2.46 -9.69 -1.31
N TRP A 109 3.62 -10.22 -0.90
CA TRP A 109 3.91 -11.66 -0.97
C TRP A 109 3.42 -12.35 0.30
N PHE A 110 2.21 -12.89 0.27
CA PHE A 110 1.62 -13.65 1.38
C PHE A 110 2.31 -14.99 1.58
N LYS A 111 2.78 -15.23 2.80
CA LYS A 111 3.34 -16.53 3.25
C LYS A 111 2.23 -17.38 3.87
N GLU A 112 2.59 -18.44 4.58
CA GLU A 112 1.62 -19.30 5.29
C GLU A 112 0.74 -18.49 6.26
N CYS A 113 -0.54 -18.85 6.29
CA CYS A 113 -1.55 -18.18 7.10
C CYS A 113 -1.99 -19.04 8.27
N HIS A 114 -1.91 -18.49 9.47
CA HIS A 114 -2.43 -19.10 10.69
C HIS A 114 -3.60 -18.30 11.30
N ILE A 115 -4.13 -17.32 10.57
CA ILE A 115 -5.23 -16.46 11.00
C ILE A 115 -6.46 -16.79 10.15
N PRO A 116 -7.64 -17.02 10.76
CA PRO A 116 -8.86 -17.28 10.01
C PRO A 116 -9.29 -16.03 9.23
N ILE A 117 -9.63 -16.21 7.95
CA ILE A 117 -10.17 -15.16 7.09
C ILE A 117 -11.65 -15.47 6.85
N HIS A 118 -12.51 -14.50 7.15
CA HIS A 118 -13.96 -14.66 7.00
C HIS A 118 -14.42 -14.19 5.61
N LEU A 119 -14.38 -15.10 4.64
CA LEU A 119 -14.87 -14.80 3.28
C LEU A 119 -16.39 -14.81 3.14
N GLY A 120 -17.09 -15.48 4.07
CA GLY A 120 -18.55 -15.66 4.02
C GLY A 120 -19.39 -14.48 4.50
N ARG A 121 -18.77 -13.37 4.87
CA ARG A 121 -19.43 -12.11 5.28
C ARG A 121 -19.34 -11.08 4.15
N GLU A 122 -18.67 -9.95 4.42
CA GLU A 122 -18.56 -8.83 3.47
C GLU A 122 -18.00 -9.28 2.11
N GLY A 123 -17.03 -10.21 2.08
CA GLY A 123 -16.46 -10.74 0.85
C GLY A 123 -17.53 -11.37 -0.05
N HIS A 124 -18.38 -12.24 0.53
CA HIS A 124 -19.44 -12.93 -0.20
C HIS A 124 -20.59 -11.99 -0.56
N PHE A 125 -21.13 -11.25 0.41
CA PHE A 125 -22.30 -10.41 0.20
C PHE A 125 -22.03 -9.20 -0.69
N ASN A 126 -20.82 -8.66 -0.65
CA ASN A 126 -20.44 -7.51 -1.47
C ASN A 126 -19.89 -7.89 -2.86
N GLN A 127 -19.85 -9.17 -3.23
CA GLN A 127 -19.36 -9.64 -4.53
C GLN A 127 -18.02 -9.01 -4.95
N GLN A 128 -17.06 -9.05 -4.02
CA GLN A 128 -15.79 -8.36 -4.18
C GLN A 128 -14.88 -9.06 -5.20
N ASN A 129 -14.05 -8.28 -5.88
CA ASN A 129 -13.03 -8.76 -6.80
C ASN A 129 -11.66 -8.76 -6.09
N ILE A 130 -11.09 -9.93 -5.83
CA ILE A 130 -9.76 -10.05 -5.21
C ILE A 130 -8.81 -10.69 -6.22
N PHE A 131 -7.71 -10.03 -6.51
CA PHE A 131 -6.72 -10.52 -7.46
C PHE A 131 -5.28 -10.29 -6.98
N PHE A 132 -4.39 -11.19 -7.40
CA PHE A 132 -2.97 -11.08 -7.11
C PHE A 132 -2.30 -10.18 -8.14
N SER A 133 -1.57 -9.17 -7.65
CA SER A 133 -0.80 -8.24 -8.47
C SER A 133 0.68 -8.46 -8.19
N ARG A 134 1.34 -9.23 -9.05
CA ARG A 134 2.78 -9.48 -8.96
C ARG A 134 3.52 -8.43 -9.79
N ALA A 135 4.67 -7.93 -9.30
CA ALA A 135 5.58 -7.17 -10.12
C ALA A 135 5.98 -7.97 -11.38
N CYS A 136 6.06 -7.31 -12.51
CA CYS A 136 6.43 -7.94 -13.79
C CYS A 136 5.50 -9.08 -14.23
N SER A 137 4.21 -9.03 -13.85
CA SER A 137 3.21 -9.99 -14.34
C SER A 137 2.78 -9.62 -15.75
N GLU A 138 3.13 -10.46 -16.70
CA GLU A 138 2.73 -10.32 -18.10
C GLU A 138 2.11 -11.61 -18.63
N PRO A 139 1.12 -11.49 -19.51
CA PRO A 139 0.33 -10.28 -19.81
C PRO A 139 -0.60 -9.91 -18.64
N ASN A 140 -0.94 -8.63 -18.51
CA ASN A 140 -2.01 -8.21 -17.62
C ASN A 140 -3.34 -8.73 -18.19
N ARG A 141 -4.02 -9.60 -17.45
CA ARG A 141 -5.21 -10.31 -17.92
C ARG A 141 -6.34 -9.37 -18.36
N ASP A 142 -6.61 -8.35 -17.56
CA ASP A 142 -7.74 -7.46 -17.77
C ASP A 142 -7.37 -6.24 -18.64
N TYR A 143 -6.07 -5.93 -18.69
CA TYR A 143 -5.52 -4.81 -19.45
C TYR A 143 -4.27 -5.22 -20.23
N PRO A 144 -4.36 -6.11 -21.23
CA PRO A 144 -3.19 -6.72 -21.89
C PRO A 144 -2.31 -5.73 -22.66
N ARG A 145 -2.79 -4.52 -22.91
CA ARG A 145 -1.98 -3.43 -23.49
C ARG A 145 -1.09 -2.71 -22.48
N TRP A 146 -1.21 -3.03 -21.19
CA TRP A 146 -0.31 -2.59 -20.13
C TRP A 146 0.74 -3.67 -19.88
N ASP A 147 1.66 -3.81 -20.83
CA ASP A 147 2.84 -4.64 -20.71
C ASP A 147 3.92 -3.99 -19.81
N PHE A 148 4.97 -4.73 -19.53
CA PHE A 148 6.05 -4.27 -18.65
C PHE A 148 6.72 -2.98 -19.17
N ASP A 149 6.98 -2.90 -20.47
CA ASP A 149 7.58 -1.73 -21.10
C ASP A 149 6.72 -0.48 -20.93
N ARG A 150 5.42 -0.60 -21.12
CA ARG A 150 4.49 0.51 -20.94
C ARG A 150 4.42 0.93 -19.47
N ILE A 151 4.36 -0.03 -18.56
CA ILE A 151 4.36 0.25 -17.10
C ILE A 151 5.63 1.01 -16.72
N CYS A 152 6.81 0.56 -17.19
CA CYS A 152 8.07 1.25 -16.93
C CYS A 152 8.07 2.68 -17.49
N LYS A 153 7.66 2.87 -18.74
CA LYS A 153 7.59 4.20 -19.36
C LYS A 153 6.66 5.16 -18.62
N GLU A 154 5.48 4.72 -18.23
CA GLU A 154 4.54 5.55 -17.49
C GLU A 154 5.04 5.83 -16.05
N SER A 155 5.72 4.87 -15.41
CA SER A 155 6.34 5.08 -14.10
C SER A 155 7.43 6.17 -14.16
N TRP A 156 8.32 6.11 -15.15
CA TRP A 156 9.34 7.14 -15.38
C TRP A 156 8.72 8.51 -15.70
N LYS A 157 7.63 8.53 -16.44
CA LYS A 157 6.91 9.78 -16.74
C LYS A 157 6.28 10.38 -15.48
N LEU A 158 5.69 9.57 -14.61
CA LEU A 158 5.14 10.04 -13.34
C LEU A 158 6.22 10.64 -12.44
N LEU A 159 7.39 10.00 -12.36
CA LEU A 159 8.56 10.52 -11.65
C LEU A 159 9.07 11.82 -12.29
N GLY A 160 9.32 11.82 -13.59
CA GLY A 160 9.87 12.98 -14.32
C GLY A 160 8.94 14.20 -14.35
N THR A 161 7.64 14.00 -14.16
CA THR A 161 6.65 15.10 -14.05
C THR A 161 6.37 15.53 -12.60
N GLY A 162 7.04 14.94 -11.61
CA GLY A 162 6.83 15.22 -10.20
C GLY A 162 5.49 14.76 -9.63
N LYS A 163 4.74 13.93 -10.37
CA LYS A 163 3.49 13.32 -9.87
C LYS A 163 3.74 12.20 -8.86
N ILE A 164 4.92 11.61 -8.89
CA ILE A 164 5.45 10.74 -7.85
C ILE A 164 6.77 11.33 -7.38
N GLN A 165 6.91 11.50 -6.09
CA GLN A 165 8.10 12.04 -5.42
C GLN A 165 8.71 10.96 -4.54
N CYS A 166 10.04 10.94 -4.45
CA CYS A 166 10.78 9.92 -3.72
C CYS A 166 11.72 10.51 -2.65
N GLU A 167 11.90 11.84 -2.59
CA GLU A 167 12.89 12.49 -1.72
C GLU A 167 12.69 12.16 -0.24
N ASN A 168 11.45 12.13 0.24
CA ASN A 168 11.13 11.79 1.62
C ASN A 168 10.83 10.30 1.84
N ILE A 169 10.93 9.47 0.78
CA ILE A 169 10.73 8.02 0.86
C ILE A 169 12.08 7.30 1.03
N VAL A 170 13.12 7.77 0.33
CA VAL A 170 14.47 7.19 0.45
C VAL A 170 15.15 7.79 1.68
N TYR A 171 14.90 7.15 2.83
CA TYR A 171 15.42 7.57 4.12
C TYR A 171 15.62 6.36 5.05
N PRO A 172 16.79 6.28 5.75
CA PRO A 172 17.97 7.14 5.62
C PRO A 172 18.77 6.85 4.35
N ILE A 173 19.68 7.76 3.99
CA ILE A 173 20.73 7.52 2.99
C ILE A 173 22.05 7.37 3.75
N VAL A 174 22.74 6.26 3.56
CA VAL A 174 23.99 5.89 4.25
C VAL A 174 25.11 5.67 3.27
N ASP A 175 26.35 5.86 3.70
CA ASP A 175 27.51 5.55 2.87
C ASP A 175 27.70 4.04 2.73
N PHE A 176 28.29 3.61 1.60
CA PHE A 176 28.45 2.19 1.28
C PHE A 176 29.25 1.43 2.36
N ASP A 177 30.29 2.04 2.90
CA ASP A 177 31.15 1.42 3.92
C ASP A 177 30.44 1.16 5.27
N GLU A 178 29.27 1.77 5.49
CA GLU A 178 28.47 1.60 6.70
C GLU A 178 27.16 0.83 6.44
N CYS A 179 26.91 0.39 5.22
CA CYS A 179 25.62 -0.15 4.81
C CYS A 179 25.21 -1.45 5.55
N ASP A 180 26.18 -2.26 5.97
CA ASP A 180 25.93 -3.48 6.75
C ASP A 180 25.39 -3.16 8.15
N LYS A 181 26.01 -2.25 8.86
CA LYS A 181 25.56 -1.79 10.19
C LYS A 181 24.22 -1.07 10.10
N ALA A 182 24.11 -0.19 9.12
CA ALA A 182 22.89 0.56 8.87
C ALA A 182 21.72 -0.37 8.51
N TYR A 183 21.96 -1.45 7.76
CA TYR A 183 20.93 -2.44 7.46
C TYR A 183 20.44 -3.14 8.72
N ILE A 184 21.36 -3.56 9.60
CA ILE A 184 20.98 -4.17 10.87
C ILE A 184 20.17 -3.18 11.71
N HIS A 185 20.66 -1.97 11.87
CA HIS A 185 20.00 -0.93 12.68
C HIS A 185 18.61 -0.57 12.09
N TYR A 186 18.54 -0.03 10.88
CA TYR A 186 17.31 0.53 10.31
C TYR A 186 16.34 -0.50 9.76
N ILE A 187 16.80 -1.69 9.37
CA ILE A 187 15.94 -2.68 8.74
C ILE A 187 15.52 -3.78 9.70
N ILE A 188 16.38 -4.16 10.62
CA ILE A 188 16.13 -5.28 11.54
C ILE A 188 15.70 -4.80 12.92
N GLU A 189 16.52 -3.93 13.56
CA GLU A 189 16.31 -3.52 14.96
C GLU A 189 15.33 -2.36 15.10
N HIS A 190 15.52 -1.28 14.33
CA HIS A 190 14.74 -0.03 14.41
C HIS A 190 13.98 0.31 13.10
N PRO A 191 13.07 -0.57 12.66
CA PRO A 191 12.33 -0.34 11.41
C PRO A 191 11.39 0.87 11.41
N ASP A 192 11.11 1.40 12.55
CA ASP A 192 10.31 2.61 12.78
C ASP A 192 11.08 3.90 12.46
N GLU A 193 12.42 3.81 12.34
CA GLU A 193 13.26 4.92 11.98
C GLU A 193 13.56 5.03 10.47
N SER A 194 12.94 4.17 9.64
CA SER A 194 13.19 4.16 8.20
C SER A 194 11.95 3.94 7.35
N ILE A 195 11.98 4.45 6.12
CA ILE A 195 11.00 4.11 5.08
C ILE A 195 11.64 3.18 4.07
N LYS A 196 12.65 3.64 3.35
CA LYS A 196 13.46 2.87 2.41
C LYS A 196 14.91 3.32 2.51
N MET A 197 15.76 2.52 3.11
CA MET A 197 17.19 2.83 3.17
C MET A 197 17.79 2.94 1.76
N GLY A 198 18.50 4.02 1.52
CA GLY A 198 19.34 4.23 0.35
C GLY A 198 20.81 4.05 0.71
N VAL A 199 21.64 3.67 -0.27
CA VAL A 199 23.10 3.57 -0.13
C VAL A 199 23.75 4.49 -1.15
N LYS A 200 24.69 5.31 -0.71
CA LYS A 200 25.49 6.21 -1.53
C LYS A 200 26.86 5.60 -1.77
N PHE A 201 27.32 5.61 -3.02
CA PHE A 201 28.64 5.16 -3.46
C PHE A 201 29.58 6.34 -3.64
#